data_5412dc846824c896fb433adbe037cf52
#
_entry.id   5412dc846824c896fb433adbe037cf52
#
_cell.length_a   1.000
_cell.length_b   1.000
_cell.length_c   1.000
_cell.angle_alpha   90.00
_cell.angle_beta   90.00
_cell.angle_gamma   90.00
#
_symmetry.space_group_name_H-M   'P 1'
#
loop_
_entity.id
_entity.type
_entity.pdbx_description
1 polymer ?
#
loop_
_entity_poly.entity_id
_entity_poly.type
_entity_poly.pdbx_seq_one_letter_code
_entity_poly.pdbx_strand_id
1 'polypeptide(L)'
;MKKIIIAILAMVLAPTLSYAGSKAEVLHWWTSGGEAKALQVLKDDFAAQGGEWKDMPVAGGGGDAAMQTLKARIVANDAPAAAQIKGPTIQAYDREGVVAPYNIDAVAKAEGWDKLLSKQVADHMKCDDGKAYCAAPVNIHRIDWFWANKKVLDSNGIKMPSSWAEFNAAADKLQAKGIIPLAHGSQPWQDATVFEAVALGIGGNDFYRKAFVDADVATLGGSTMVKIFDQMRKLKGYTDAGSPGRDWNVATGMVMEGKAAFQLMGDWAKGEFAAAGLKPDVDYYCAATPSNNGYLYNVDSFIFFKIKGKEKVEGQKLLASLIMGKEFQKVFNIYKGSIPARLDVPMDDFDKCAKKSNSDLNTAAAKGGLLPSFAHGMTLE
;
A
#
# COMPACT_ATOMS: atom_id res chain seq x y z
N MET A 1 -69.01 15.96 6.18
CA MET A 1 -67.87 16.67 6.77
C MET A 1 -66.66 15.77 6.68
N LYS A 2 -65.79 15.98 5.68
CA LYS A 2 -64.57 15.19 5.48
C LYS A 2 -63.41 15.90 6.23
N LYS A 3 -62.83 15.22 7.21
CA LYS A 3 -61.64 15.70 7.95
C LYS A 3 -60.42 15.44 7.11
N ILE A 4 -59.76 16.50 6.66
CA ILE A 4 -58.47 16.46 5.99
C ILE A 4 -57.41 16.40 7.10
N ILE A 5 -56.68 15.31 7.18
CA ILE A 5 -55.50 15.18 8.06
C ILE A 5 -54.30 15.65 7.25
N ILE A 6 -53.75 16.82 7.61
CA ILE A 6 -52.49 17.32 7.07
C ILE A 6 -51.37 16.67 7.86
N ALA A 7 -50.66 15.72 7.27
CA ALA A 7 -49.43 15.17 7.82
C ALA A 7 -48.28 16.17 7.56
N ILE A 8 -47.84 16.83 8.61
CA ILE A 8 -46.63 17.67 8.56
C ILE A 8 -45.43 16.73 8.59
N LEU A 9 -44.76 16.58 7.43
CA LEU A 9 -43.50 15.89 7.32
C LEU A 9 -42.40 16.78 7.91
N ALA A 10 -42.02 16.54 9.15
CA ALA A 10 -40.86 17.20 9.76
C ALA A 10 -39.58 16.69 9.07
N MET A 11 -39.05 17.46 8.14
CA MET A 11 -37.73 17.27 7.55
C MET A 11 -36.69 17.55 8.65
N VAL A 12 -36.13 16.50 9.24
CA VAL A 12 -34.95 16.60 10.13
C VAL A 12 -33.77 17.02 9.26
N LEU A 13 -33.50 18.32 9.21
CA LEU A 13 -32.22 18.80 8.69
C LEU A 13 -31.14 18.38 9.68
N ALA A 14 -30.44 17.31 9.39
CA ALA A 14 -29.15 17.03 10.03
C ALA A 14 -28.23 18.23 9.73
N PRO A 15 -27.53 18.78 10.74
CA PRO A 15 -26.57 19.86 10.49
C PRO A 15 -25.48 19.31 9.58
N THR A 16 -25.45 19.73 8.32
CA THR A 16 -24.31 19.55 7.45
C THR A 16 -23.18 20.40 8.02
N LEU A 17 -22.18 19.75 8.61
CA LEU A 17 -20.93 20.41 8.96
C LEU A 17 -20.37 21.01 7.65
N SER A 18 -20.43 22.33 7.53
CA SER A 18 -19.85 23.03 6.39
C SER A 18 -18.35 23.11 6.61
N TYR A 19 -17.60 22.40 5.79
CA TYR A 19 -16.13 22.46 5.74
C TYR A 19 -15.62 23.55 4.78
N ALA A 20 -16.49 24.46 4.35
CA ALA A 20 -16.13 25.58 3.48
C ALA A 20 -14.95 26.38 4.05
N GLY A 21 -13.88 26.51 3.26
CA GLY A 21 -12.64 27.18 3.67
C GLY A 21 -11.64 26.31 4.43
N SER A 22 -11.90 25.01 4.59
CA SER A 22 -10.92 24.04 5.12
C SER A 22 -9.70 23.94 4.20
N LYS A 23 -8.49 23.84 4.77
CA LYS A 23 -7.23 23.78 4.02
C LYS A 23 -6.39 22.60 4.47
N ALA A 24 -5.82 21.87 3.51
CA ALA A 24 -4.86 20.81 3.81
C ALA A 24 -3.67 20.84 2.83
N GLU A 25 -2.47 21.04 3.37
CA GLU A 25 -1.24 20.72 2.66
C GLU A 25 -0.88 19.27 2.93
N VAL A 26 -0.70 18.48 1.85
CA VAL A 26 -0.55 17.03 1.95
C VAL A 26 0.72 16.59 1.22
N LEU A 27 1.68 16.06 1.97
CA LEU A 27 2.89 15.47 1.44
C LEU A 27 2.65 14.00 1.10
N HIS A 28 3.04 13.59 -0.10
CA HIS A 28 2.91 12.21 -0.57
C HIS A 28 3.96 11.88 -1.65
N TRP A 29 4.13 10.58 -1.95
CA TRP A 29 5.01 10.11 -3.03
C TRP A 29 4.28 9.38 -4.16
N TRP A 30 2.96 9.45 -4.22
CA TRP A 30 2.15 8.84 -5.26
C TRP A 30 2.16 9.68 -6.53
N THR A 31 3.11 9.40 -7.42
CA THR A 31 3.37 10.20 -8.62
C THR A 31 3.31 9.41 -9.92
N SER A 32 3.25 8.06 -9.88
CA SER A 32 3.07 7.23 -11.07
C SER A 32 1.62 7.32 -11.61
N GLY A 33 1.37 6.77 -12.80
CA GLY A 33 0.08 6.88 -13.46
C GLY A 33 -1.11 6.37 -12.63
N GLY A 34 -1.00 5.17 -12.10
CA GLY A 34 -2.04 4.55 -11.26
C GLY A 34 -2.16 5.24 -9.91
N GLU A 35 -1.05 5.60 -9.29
CA GLU A 35 -1.00 6.26 -7.99
C GLU A 35 -1.60 7.68 -8.02
N ALA A 36 -1.22 8.48 -9.00
CA ALA A 36 -1.75 9.84 -9.19
C ALA A 36 -3.27 9.81 -9.43
N LYS A 37 -3.75 8.83 -10.22
CA LYS A 37 -5.18 8.64 -10.48
C LYS A 37 -5.93 8.25 -9.20
N ALA A 38 -5.36 7.39 -8.37
CA ALA A 38 -5.95 7.03 -7.09
C ALA A 38 -6.04 8.22 -6.14
N LEU A 39 -4.95 9.00 -6.01
CA LEU A 39 -4.93 10.19 -5.15
C LEU A 39 -5.89 11.27 -5.65
N GLN A 40 -6.12 11.37 -6.96
CA GLN A 40 -7.05 12.35 -7.53
C GLN A 40 -8.46 12.19 -6.97
N VAL A 41 -8.89 10.96 -6.67
CA VAL A 41 -10.19 10.70 -6.02
C VAL A 41 -10.30 11.45 -4.69
N LEU A 42 -9.25 11.40 -3.85
CA LEU A 42 -9.25 12.11 -2.56
C LEU A 42 -9.23 13.63 -2.73
N LYS A 43 -8.49 14.12 -3.73
CA LYS A 43 -8.45 15.57 -4.04
C LYS A 43 -9.81 16.07 -4.50
N ASP A 44 -10.49 15.31 -5.36
CA ASP A 44 -11.81 15.67 -5.87
C ASP A 44 -12.87 15.63 -4.75
N ASP A 45 -12.85 14.62 -3.91
CA ASP A 45 -13.74 14.50 -2.75
C ASP A 45 -13.52 15.66 -1.76
N PHE A 46 -12.25 16.03 -1.51
CA PHE A 46 -11.90 17.15 -0.63
C PHE A 46 -12.39 18.49 -1.19
N ALA A 47 -12.19 18.71 -2.48
CA ALA A 47 -12.68 19.90 -3.18
C ALA A 47 -14.23 19.96 -3.22
N ALA A 48 -14.90 18.83 -3.44
CA ALA A 48 -16.36 18.74 -3.42
C ALA A 48 -17.00 19.13 -2.10
N GLN A 49 -16.25 18.98 -0.99
CA GLN A 49 -16.66 19.44 0.35
C GLN A 49 -16.25 20.91 0.64
N GLY A 50 -15.74 21.64 -0.37
CA GLY A 50 -15.29 23.02 -0.24
C GLY A 50 -13.91 23.20 0.37
N GLY A 51 -13.10 22.13 0.42
CA GLY A 51 -11.74 22.15 0.90
C GLY A 51 -10.73 22.66 -0.14
N GLU A 52 -9.71 23.36 0.29
CA GLU A 52 -8.56 23.79 -0.50
C GLU A 52 -7.39 22.82 -0.29
N TRP A 53 -7.08 22.02 -1.32
CA TRP A 53 -5.97 21.08 -1.31
C TRP A 53 -4.68 21.77 -1.78
N LYS A 54 -3.62 21.72 -0.97
CA LYS A 54 -2.27 22.10 -1.37
C LYS A 54 -1.43 20.85 -1.56
N ASP A 55 -1.09 20.55 -2.80
CA ASP A 55 -0.35 19.36 -3.18
C ASP A 55 1.14 19.50 -2.87
N MET A 56 1.73 18.43 -2.30
CA MET A 56 3.17 18.37 -2.05
C MET A 56 3.72 17.00 -2.45
N PRO A 57 3.81 16.71 -3.77
CA PRO A 57 4.36 15.45 -4.26
C PRO A 57 5.88 15.44 -4.13
N VAL A 58 6.44 14.36 -3.58
CA VAL A 58 7.90 14.10 -3.51
C VAL A 58 8.15 12.69 -4.00
N ALA A 59 8.53 12.56 -5.26
CA ALA A 59 8.78 11.26 -5.89
C ALA A 59 10.10 10.63 -5.41
N GLY A 60 10.17 9.30 -5.50
CA GLY A 60 11.40 8.52 -5.39
C GLY A 60 11.57 7.74 -4.10
N GLY A 61 12.35 6.67 -4.21
CA GLY A 61 12.80 5.82 -3.10
C GLY A 61 11.71 5.07 -2.33
N GLY A 62 10.52 4.84 -2.92
CA GLY A 62 9.42 4.21 -2.18
C GLY A 62 8.94 5.01 -0.97
N GLY A 63 9.21 6.34 -0.95
CA GLY A 63 8.88 7.26 0.13
C GLY A 63 10.10 7.85 0.85
N ASP A 64 11.31 7.37 0.62
CA ASP A 64 12.51 7.83 1.34
C ASP A 64 12.77 9.33 1.14
N ALA A 65 12.68 9.83 -0.10
CA ALA A 65 12.83 11.25 -0.41
C ALA A 65 11.76 12.11 0.27
N ALA A 66 10.52 11.61 0.33
CA ALA A 66 9.41 12.27 1.01
C ALA A 66 9.65 12.35 2.52
N MET A 67 10.15 11.27 3.15
CA MET A 67 10.48 11.27 4.58
C MET A 67 11.62 12.20 4.94
N GLN A 68 12.65 12.32 4.10
CA GLN A 68 13.72 13.32 4.29
C GLN A 68 13.16 14.75 4.23
N THR A 69 12.31 15.04 3.25
CA THR A 69 11.64 16.34 3.11
C THR A 69 10.76 16.63 4.31
N LEU A 70 9.95 15.65 4.76
CA LEU A 70 9.09 15.79 5.93
C LEU A 70 9.90 16.11 7.18
N LYS A 71 11.00 15.37 7.42
CA LYS A 71 11.87 15.61 8.58
C LYS A 71 12.46 17.02 8.57
N ALA A 72 12.93 17.51 7.42
CA ALA A 72 13.44 18.87 7.30
C ALA A 72 12.36 19.92 7.63
N ARG A 73 11.13 19.73 7.18
CA ARG A 73 10.01 20.64 7.47
C ARG A 73 9.60 20.63 8.95
N ILE A 74 9.58 19.44 9.57
CA ILE A 74 9.30 19.30 11.01
C ILE A 74 10.34 20.05 11.84
N VAL A 75 11.62 19.90 11.54
CA VAL A 75 12.71 20.63 12.20
C VAL A 75 12.57 22.14 12.03
N ALA A 76 12.08 22.60 10.88
CA ALA A 76 11.81 24.02 10.61
C ALA A 76 10.50 24.54 11.25
N ASN A 77 9.77 23.74 12.04
CA ASN A 77 8.44 24.04 12.55
C ASN A 77 7.42 24.38 11.45
N ASP A 78 7.55 23.78 10.28
CA ASP A 78 6.71 23.98 9.10
C ASP A 78 6.13 22.64 8.61
N ALA A 79 5.60 21.83 9.52
CA ALA A 79 4.97 20.56 9.19
C ALA A 79 3.74 20.75 8.30
N PRO A 80 3.48 19.88 7.31
CA PRO A 80 2.26 19.89 6.52
C PRO A 80 1.05 19.51 7.39
N ALA A 81 -0.16 19.72 6.88
CA ALA A 81 -1.38 19.26 7.57
C ALA A 81 -1.41 17.74 7.72
N ALA A 82 -1.00 17.03 6.68
CA ALA A 82 -0.87 15.59 6.68
C ALA A 82 0.30 15.13 5.81
N ALA A 83 0.83 13.94 6.08
CA ALA A 83 1.79 13.29 5.21
C ALA A 83 1.47 11.81 5.05
N GLN A 84 1.69 11.28 3.87
CA GLN A 84 1.71 9.84 3.65
C GLN A 84 2.78 9.21 4.55
N ILE A 85 2.46 8.07 5.17
CA ILE A 85 3.30 7.41 6.17
C ILE A 85 3.06 5.90 6.16
N LYS A 86 3.98 5.14 6.73
CA LYS A 86 3.86 3.69 6.89
C LYS A 86 4.32 3.25 8.27
N GLY A 87 3.66 2.23 8.81
CA GLY A 87 4.06 1.44 9.96
C GLY A 87 4.56 2.18 11.19
N PRO A 88 5.61 1.68 11.83
CA PRO A 88 6.13 2.18 13.10
C PRO A 88 6.64 3.63 13.07
N THR A 89 6.87 4.19 11.87
CA THR A 89 7.25 5.61 11.73
C THR A 89 6.18 6.55 12.31
N ILE A 90 4.92 6.12 12.35
CA ILE A 90 3.82 6.87 13.01
C ILE A 90 4.16 7.09 14.49
N GLN A 91 4.53 6.01 15.20
CA GLN A 91 4.86 6.06 16.62
C GLN A 91 6.19 6.79 16.89
N ALA A 92 7.11 6.82 15.90
CA ALA A 92 8.32 7.63 16.02
C ALA A 92 8.00 9.11 16.08
N TYR A 93 7.18 9.62 15.17
CA TYR A 93 6.74 11.02 15.17
C TYR A 93 5.88 11.35 16.40
N ASP A 94 5.14 10.38 16.94
CA ASP A 94 4.43 10.57 18.22
C ASP A 94 5.40 10.80 19.36
N ARG A 95 6.44 9.99 19.50
CA ARG A 95 7.51 10.18 20.51
C ARG A 95 8.24 11.51 20.36
N GLU A 96 8.38 12.02 19.15
CA GLU A 96 8.92 13.35 18.88
C GLU A 96 7.94 14.49 19.27
N GLY A 97 6.70 14.17 19.61
CA GLY A 97 5.68 15.10 20.05
C GLY A 97 5.14 16.03 18.96
N VAL A 98 5.28 15.67 17.70
CA VAL A 98 4.88 16.51 16.53
C VAL A 98 3.51 16.19 15.97
N VAL A 99 2.88 15.08 16.35
CA VAL A 99 1.56 14.65 15.87
C VAL A 99 0.41 15.32 16.63
N ALA A 100 -0.79 15.34 16.03
CA ALA A 100 -2.01 15.94 16.58
C ALA A 100 -3.12 14.90 16.81
N PRO A 101 -2.97 14.00 17.79
CA PRO A 101 -3.88 12.86 17.95
C PRO A 101 -5.33 13.29 18.20
N TYR A 102 -5.57 14.26 19.04
CA TYR A 102 -6.94 14.58 19.48
C TYR A 102 -7.88 15.10 18.39
N ASN A 103 -7.37 15.76 17.35
CA ASN A 103 -8.20 16.22 16.23
C ASN A 103 -8.76 15.04 15.44
N ILE A 104 -7.94 14.04 15.19
CA ILE A 104 -8.29 12.86 14.40
C ILE A 104 -9.06 11.84 15.23
N ASP A 105 -8.70 11.67 16.49
CA ASP A 105 -9.40 10.79 17.41
C ASP A 105 -10.87 11.17 17.60
N ALA A 106 -11.18 12.48 17.63
CA ALA A 106 -12.57 12.93 17.69
C ALA A 106 -13.39 12.48 16.46
N VAL A 107 -12.80 12.52 15.26
CA VAL A 107 -13.41 12.00 14.02
C VAL A 107 -13.54 10.48 14.11
N ALA A 108 -12.47 9.78 14.47
CA ALA A 108 -12.41 8.33 14.57
C ALA A 108 -13.47 7.77 15.54
N LYS A 109 -13.65 8.40 16.68
CA LYS A 109 -14.69 8.05 17.67
C LYS A 109 -16.09 8.29 17.15
N ALA A 110 -16.32 9.44 16.52
CA ALA A 110 -17.65 9.79 15.96
C ALA A 110 -18.06 8.81 14.85
N GLU A 111 -17.12 8.36 14.03
CA GLU A 111 -17.34 7.44 12.91
C GLU A 111 -17.14 5.97 13.27
N GLY A 112 -16.69 5.65 14.49
CA GLY A 112 -16.56 4.28 14.99
C GLY A 112 -15.46 3.46 14.32
N TRP A 113 -14.28 4.04 14.07
CA TRP A 113 -13.17 3.39 13.33
C TRP A 113 -12.71 2.06 13.93
N ASP A 114 -12.76 1.88 15.25
CA ASP A 114 -12.43 0.60 15.90
C ASP A 114 -13.31 -0.58 15.42
N LYS A 115 -14.49 -0.31 14.88
CA LYS A 115 -15.39 -1.32 14.30
C LYS A 115 -15.17 -1.52 12.80
N LEU A 116 -14.52 -0.56 12.16
CA LEU A 116 -14.30 -0.54 10.70
C LEU A 116 -12.94 -1.13 10.30
N LEU A 117 -12.00 -1.19 11.23
CA LEU A 117 -10.63 -1.64 11.01
C LEU A 117 -10.36 -2.94 11.76
N SER A 118 -9.43 -3.76 11.24
CA SER A 118 -8.88 -4.84 12.05
C SER A 118 -8.10 -4.26 13.23
N LYS A 119 -8.07 -5.00 14.34
CA LYS A 119 -7.32 -4.57 15.54
C LYS A 119 -5.87 -4.18 15.21
N GLN A 120 -5.20 -4.97 14.37
CA GLN A 120 -3.82 -4.72 13.99
C GLN A 120 -3.66 -3.40 13.24
N VAL A 121 -4.53 -3.10 12.27
CA VAL A 121 -4.50 -1.82 11.55
C VAL A 121 -4.85 -0.67 12.48
N ALA A 122 -5.88 -0.81 13.32
CA ALA A 122 -6.29 0.21 14.28
C ALA A 122 -5.16 0.57 15.26
N ASP A 123 -4.46 -0.44 15.80
CA ASP A 123 -3.35 -0.23 16.73
C ASP A 123 -2.19 0.55 16.10
N HIS A 124 -1.88 0.29 14.82
CA HIS A 124 -0.85 1.03 14.08
C HIS A 124 -1.20 2.50 13.84
N MET A 125 -2.50 2.84 13.81
CA MET A 125 -2.97 4.23 13.55
C MET A 125 -3.04 5.08 14.81
N LYS A 126 -2.75 4.51 15.97
CA LYS A 126 -2.88 5.18 17.28
C LYS A 126 -1.54 5.66 17.82
N CYS A 127 -1.61 6.81 18.46
CA CYS A 127 -0.57 7.50 19.22
C CYS A 127 -0.96 7.61 20.70
N ASP A 128 -0.18 8.31 21.50
CA ASP A 128 -0.41 8.49 22.96
C ASP A 128 -0.59 7.14 23.64
N ASP A 129 0.40 6.27 23.51
CA ASP A 129 0.39 4.90 24.02
C ASP A 129 -0.84 4.07 23.57
N GLY A 130 -1.28 4.26 22.35
CA GLY A 130 -2.41 3.54 21.76
C GLY A 130 -3.79 4.06 22.15
N LYS A 131 -3.88 5.26 22.76
CA LYS A 131 -5.14 5.81 23.27
C LYS A 131 -5.94 6.63 22.25
N ALA A 132 -5.26 7.22 21.25
CA ALA A 132 -5.89 8.15 20.32
C ALA A 132 -5.42 7.95 18.88
N TYR A 133 -6.32 8.02 17.92
CA TYR A 133 -5.96 8.02 16.51
C TYR A 133 -5.19 9.28 16.12
N CYS A 134 -4.09 9.11 15.42
CA CYS A 134 -3.28 10.20 14.86
C CYS A 134 -2.98 10.00 13.37
N ALA A 135 -3.38 8.88 12.83
CA ALA A 135 -3.28 8.56 11.42
C ALA A 135 -4.55 7.87 10.91
N ALA A 136 -4.79 7.94 9.61
CA ALA A 136 -5.90 7.30 8.93
C ALA A 136 -5.35 6.35 7.85
N PRO A 137 -5.72 5.05 7.86
CA PRO A 137 -5.24 4.08 6.89
C PRO A 137 -6.01 4.20 5.57
N VAL A 138 -5.29 4.10 4.45
CA VAL A 138 -5.88 4.22 3.11
C VAL A 138 -6.13 2.86 2.49
N ASN A 139 -5.19 1.92 2.69
CA ASN A 139 -5.19 0.62 2.04
C ASN A 139 -4.43 -0.44 2.85
N ILE A 140 -4.51 -1.67 2.37
CA ILE A 140 -3.54 -2.73 2.68
C ILE A 140 -2.95 -3.21 1.37
N HIS A 141 -1.63 -3.12 1.24
CA HIS A 141 -0.86 -3.67 0.16
C HIS A 141 -0.42 -5.10 0.47
N ARG A 142 -0.36 -5.92 -0.56
CA ARG A 142 0.41 -7.15 -0.57
C ARG A 142 1.70 -6.94 -1.34
N ILE A 143 2.83 -7.31 -0.75
CA ILE A 143 4.16 -7.10 -1.33
C ILE A 143 4.60 -8.27 -2.20
N ASP A 144 4.32 -9.47 -1.78
CA ASP A 144 4.78 -10.74 -2.37
C ASP A 144 3.92 -11.17 -3.58
N TRP A 145 4.00 -10.39 -4.69
CA TRP A 145 3.30 -10.66 -5.93
C TRP A 145 4.22 -10.90 -7.13
N PHE A 146 3.79 -11.81 -8.02
CA PHE A 146 4.23 -11.90 -9.41
C PHE A 146 3.21 -11.26 -10.34
N TRP A 147 3.72 -10.47 -11.26
CA TRP A 147 3.02 -9.95 -12.43
C TRP A 147 3.68 -10.54 -13.67
N ALA A 148 2.91 -11.02 -14.62
CA ALA A 148 3.47 -11.67 -15.81
C ALA A 148 2.70 -11.28 -17.07
N ASN A 149 3.41 -11.05 -18.16
CA ASN A 149 2.80 -10.85 -19.46
C ASN A 149 2.17 -12.16 -19.95
N LYS A 150 0.84 -12.17 -20.10
CA LYS A 150 0.12 -13.39 -20.51
C LYS A 150 0.56 -13.91 -21.85
N LYS A 151 0.70 -13.04 -22.86
CA LYS A 151 1.08 -13.43 -24.21
C LYS A 151 2.48 -14.06 -24.25
N VAL A 152 3.43 -13.49 -23.50
CA VAL A 152 4.79 -14.04 -23.41
C VAL A 152 4.76 -15.43 -22.79
N LEU A 153 4.05 -15.63 -21.69
CA LEU A 153 3.97 -16.93 -21.03
C LEU A 153 3.28 -17.97 -21.91
N ASP A 154 2.11 -17.68 -22.44
CA ASP A 154 1.31 -18.61 -23.25
C ASP A 154 2.05 -19.02 -24.52
N SER A 155 2.68 -18.08 -25.22
CA SER A 155 3.47 -18.34 -26.44
C SER A 155 4.70 -19.24 -26.19
N ASN A 156 5.14 -19.31 -24.93
CA ASN A 156 6.27 -20.15 -24.53
C ASN A 156 5.83 -21.39 -23.77
N GLY A 157 4.51 -21.65 -23.61
CA GLY A 157 3.98 -22.79 -22.86
C GLY A 157 4.44 -22.78 -21.39
N ILE A 158 4.46 -21.58 -20.78
CA ILE A 158 4.85 -21.36 -19.38
C ILE A 158 3.59 -21.04 -18.57
N LYS A 159 3.40 -21.78 -17.49
CA LYS A 159 2.37 -21.48 -16.48
C LYS A 159 2.93 -20.56 -15.40
N MET A 160 2.06 -19.86 -14.66
CA MET A 160 2.48 -19.10 -13.48
C MET A 160 3.19 -20.05 -12.49
N PRO A 161 4.44 -19.73 -12.09
CA PRO A 161 5.20 -20.60 -11.20
C PRO A 161 4.62 -20.58 -9.77
N SER A 162 4.58 -21.76 -9.16
CA SER A 162 4.15 -21.98 -7.77
C SER A 162 5.32 -22.22 -6.80
N SER A 163 6.53 -22.37 -7.35
CA SER A 163 7.78 -22.55 -6.60
C SER A 163 8.92 -21.76 -7.24
N TRP A 164 9.95 -21.47 -6.44
CA TRP A 164 11.19 -20.85 -6.98
C TRP A 164 11.89 -21.73 -8.00
N ALA A 165 11.80 -23.06 -7.87
CA ALA A 165 12.34 -23.99 -8.86
C ALA A 165 11.62 -23.86 -10.21
N GLU A 166 10.29 -23.80 -10.20
CA GLU A 166 9.50 -23.58 -11.41
C GLU A 166 9.76 -22.20 -12.02
N PHE A 167 9.89 -21.15 -11.20
CA PHE A 167 10.25 -19.82 -11.68
C PHE A 167 11.62 -19.84 -12.37
N ASN A 168 12.63 -20.44 -11.75
CA ASN A 168 13.98 -20.52 -12.33
C ASN A 168 13.96 -21.27 -13.66
N ALA A 169 13.28 -22.41 -13.74
CA ALA A 169 13.15 -23.16 -14.98
C ALA A 169 12.43 -22.38 -16.11
N ALA A 170 11.39 -21.62 -15.75
CA ALA A 170 10.72 -20.72 -16.69
C ALA A 170 11.64 -19.58 -17.14
N ALA A 171 12.38 -18.98 -16.22
CA ALA A 171 13.32 -17.90 -16.50
C ALA A 171 14.48 -18.37 -17.42
N ASP A 172 15.08 -19.52 -17.15
CA ASP A 172 16.12 -20.14 -17.99
C ASP A 172 15.62 -20.37 -19.41
N LYS A 173 14.40 -20.90 -19.56
CA LYS A 173 13.76 -21.13 -20.87
C LYS A 173 13.53 -19.82 -21.65
N LEU A 174 13.12 -18.76 -20.97
CA LEU A 174 12.91 -17.44 -21.58
C LEU A 174 14.25 -16.80 -21.97
N GLN A 175 15.23 -16.83 -21.08
CA GLN A 175 16.56 -16.27 -21.32
C GLN A 175 17.25 -16.94 -22.51
N ALA A 176 17.13 -18.28 -22.65
CA ALA A 176 17.64 -19.02 -23.81
C ALA A 176 17.02 -18.57 -25.14
N LYS A 177 15.86 -17.91 -25.11
CA LYS A 177 15.17 -17.32 -26.26
C LYS A 177 15.43 -15.83 -26.45
N GLY A 178 16.29 -15.21 -25.62
CA GLY A 178 16.57 -13.79 -25.65
C GLY A 178 15.45 -12.93 -25.08
N ILE A 179 14.50 -13.51 -24.32
CA ILE A 179 13.44 -12.77 -23.63
C ILE A 179 13.91 -12.46 -22.21
N ILE A 180 13.80 -11.19 -21.77
CA ILE A 180 14.12 -10.79 -20.40
C ILE A 180 13.17 -11.50 -19.44
N PRO A 181 13.66 -12.40 -18.56
CA PRO A 181 12.78 -13.12 -17.66
C PRO A 181 12.14 -12.21 -16.59
N LEU A 182 12.92 -11.32 -15.96
CA LEU A 182 12.50 -10.51 -14.83
C LEU A 182 12.75 -9.02 -15.08
N ALA A 183 11.68 -8.25 -15.24
CA ALA A 183 11.76 -6.78 -15.18
C ALA A 183 11.97 -6.34 -13.72
N HIS A 184 13.01 -5.55 -13.51
CA HIS A 184 13.35 -5.06 -12.17
C HIS A 184 13.99 -3.68 -12.26
N GLY A 185 13.78 -2.85 -11.23
CA GLY A 185 14.51 -1.61 -11.06
C GLY A 185 15.33 -1.71 -9.79
N SER A 186 16.65 -1.83 -9.92
CA SER A 186 17.56 -2.09 -8.79
C SER A 186 17.77 -0.86 -7.91
N GLN A 187 16.69 -0.26 -7.42
CA GLN A 187 16.73 0.68 -6.32
C GLN A 187 16.65 -0.11 -5.01
N PRO A 188 17.29 0.31 -3.91
CA PRO A 188 17.40 -0.47 -2.67
C PRO A 188 16.06 -0.98 -2.13
N TRP A 189 15.01 -0.17 -2.17
CA TRP A 189 13.67 -0.57 -1.70
C TRP A 189 13.03 -1.65 -2.59
N GLN A 190 13.32 -1.65 -3.91
CA GLN A 190 12.85 -2.68 -4.83
C GLN A 190 13.60 -4.00 -4.60
N ASP A 191 14.92 -3.92 -4.36
CA ASP A 191 15.73 -5.09 -3.99
C ASP A 191 15.24 -5.69 -2.65
N ALA A 192 14.90 -4.85 -1.66
CA ALA A 192 14.31 -5.28 -0.40
C ALA A 192 12.95 -6.00 -0.62
N THR A 193 12.09 -5.48 -1.49
CA THR A 193 10.81 -6.11 -1.86
C THR A 193 11.01 -7.51 -2.45
N VAL A 194 11.99 -7.69 -3.33
CA VAL A 194 12.33 -9.00 -3.89
C VAL A 194 12.92 -9.92 -2.82
N PHE A 195 13.84 -9.41 -2.02
CA PHE A 195 14.50 -10.16 -0.96
C PHE A 195 13.50 -10.74 0.04
N GLU A 196 12.58 -9.92 0.55
CA GLU A 196 11.59 -10.37 1.54
C GLU A 196 10.63 -11.44 0.99
N ALA A 197 10.22 -11.32 -0.28
CA ALA A 197 9.41 -12.35 -0.93
C ALA A 197 10.18 -13.67 -1.10
N VAL A 198 11.46 -13.61 -1.45
CA VAL A 198 12.35 -14.79 -1.52
C VAL A 198 12.55 -15.39 -0.12
N ALA A 199 12.78 -14.56 0.87
CA ALA A 199 12.98 -14.99 2.27
C ALA A 199 11.74 -15.72 2.80
N LEU A 200 10.56 -15.15 2.58
CA LEU A 200 9.30 -15.80 2.95
C LEU A 200 9.11 -17.15 2.22
N GLY A 201 9.37 -17.18 0.91
CA GLY A 201 9.17 -18.37 0.10
C GLY A 201 10.12 -19.52 0.41
N ILE A 202 11.36 -19.22 0.80
CA ILE A 202 12.38 -20.24 1.13
C ILE A 202 12.34 -20.61 2.61
N GLY A 203 12.21 -19.61 3.48
CA GLY A 203 12.25 -19.80 4.93
C GLY A 203 10.90 -20.14 5.55
N GLY A 204 9.81 -19.69 4.96
CA GLY A 204 8.46 -19.78 5.52
C GLY A 204 8.19 -18.76 6.61
N ASN A 205 6.96 -18.81 7.15
CA ASN A 205 6.45 -17.81 8.09
C ASN A 205 7.27 -17.71 9.38
N ASP A 206 7.62 -18.86 9.96
CA ASP A 206 8.35 -18.90 11.23
C ASP A 206 9.77 -18.35 11.10
N PHE A 207 10.46 -18.71 10.00
CA PHE A 207 11.76 -18.15 9.68
C PHE A 207 11.69 -16.64 9.51
N TYR A 208 10.73 -16.16 8.70
CA TYR A 208 10.56 -14.73 8.43
C TYR A 208 10.33 -13.96 9.75
N ARG A 209 9.45 -14.46 10.60
CA ARG A 209 9.16 -13.83 11.91
C ARG A 209 10.40 -13.78 12.77
N LYS A 210 11.07 -14.91 12.99
CA LYS A 210 12.28 -14.98 13.82
C LYS A 210 13.39 -14.09 13.29
N ALA A 211 13.65 -14.15 11.97
CA ALA A 211 14.75 -13.41 11.38
C ALA A 211 14.51 -11.89 11.38
N PHE A 212 13.31 -11.45 10.98
CA PHE A 212 13.08 -10.05 10.62
C PHE A 212 12.12 -9.29 11.54
N VAL A 213 11.28 -9.98 12.30
CA VAL A 213 10.43 -9.35 13.33
C VAL A 213 11.10 -9.42 14.68
N ASP A 214 11.63 -10.58 15.05
CA ASP A 214 12.27 -10.82 16.35
C ASP A 214 13.78 -10.52 16.32
N ALA A 215 14.35 -10.25 15.14
CA ALA A 215 15.78 -9.98 14.91
C ALA A 215 16.73 -11.05 15.49
N ASP A 216 16.33 -12.34 15.41
CA ASP A 216 17.11 -13.46 15.96
C ASP A 216 18.40 -13.66 15.15
N VAL A 217 19.54 -13.34 15.77
CA VAL A 217 20.88 -13.40 15.17
C VAL A 217 21.24 -14.82 14.69
N ALA A 218 20.83 -15.86 15.41
CA ALA A 218 21.10 -17.25 15.03
C ALA A 218 20.35 -17.64 13.75
N THR A 219 19.10 -17.22 13.65
CA THR A 219 18.29 -17.40 12.43
C THR A 219 18.85 -16.61 11.24
N LEU A 220 19.27 -15.36 11.46
CA LEU A 220 19.89 -14.51 10.43
C LEU A 220 21.22 -15.07 9.93
N GLY A 221 22.05 -15.68 10.80
CA GLY A 221 23.33 -16.33 10.45
C GLY A 221 23.19 -17.76 9.91
N GLY A 222 22.00 -18.29 9.80
CA GLY A 222 21.75 -19.70 9.47
C GLY A 222 21.84 -20.06 7.99
N SER A 223 21.84 -21.37 7.70
CA SER A 223 21.94 -21.90 6.32
C SER A 223 20.74 -21.53 5.43
N THR A 224 19.59 -21.22 6.01
CA THR A 224 18.43 -20.74 5.25
C THR A 224 18.70 -19.39 4.61
N MET A 225 19.40 -18.49 5.30
CA MET A 225 19.80 -17.19 4.75
C MET A 225 20.74 -17.36 3.54
N VAL A 226 21.66 -18.35 3.58
CA VAL A 226 22.52 -18.66 2.43
C VAL A 226 21.69 -19.04 1.21
N LYS A 227 20.68 -19.90 1.39
CA LYS A 227 19.76 -20.30 0.29
C LYS A 227 18.98 -19.11 -0.27
N ILE A 228 18.58 -18.18 0.58
CA ILE A 228 17.90 -16.93 0.18
C ILE A 228 18.82 -16.10 -0.71
N PHE A 229 20.06 -15.87 -0.30
CA PHE A 229 21.03 -15.13 -1.11
C PHE A 229 21.43 -15.87 -2.41
N ASP A 230 21.45 -17.20 -2.41
CA ASP A 230 21.66 -17.97 -3.62
C ASP A 230 20.52 -17.77 -4.63
N GLN A 231 19.28 -17.72 -4.17
CA GLN A 231 18.13 -17.39 -5.03
C GLN A 231 18.19 -15.93 -5.51
N MET A 232 18.57 -14.98 -4.66
CA MET A 232 18.76 -13.58 -5.06
C MET A 232 19.81 -13.43 -6.17
N ARG A 233 20.93 -14.17 -6.09
CA ARG A 233 21.95 -14.18 -7.17
C ARG A 233 21.36 -14.70 -8.48
N LYS A 234 20.52 -15.73 -8.45
CA LYS A 234 19.84 -16.23 -9.65
C LYS A 234 18.90 -15.17 -10.23
N LEU A 235 18.08 -14.54 -9.40
CA LEU A 235 17.16 -13.48 -9.84
C LEU A 235 17.90 -12.33 -10.51
N LYS A 236 19.03 -11.91 -9.96
CA LYS A 236 19.90 -10.90 -10.58
C LYS A 236 20.36 -11.30 -11.99
N GLY A 237 20.64 -12.58 -12.21
CA GLY A 237 21.02 -13.11 -13.52
C GLY A 237 19.88 -13.08 -14.57
N TYR A 238 18.64 -12.89 -14.13
CA TYR A 238 17.46 -12.83 -15.00
C TYR A 238 17.02 -11.41 -15.35
N THR A 239 17.65 -10.39 -14.76
CA THR A 239 17.38 -8.98 -15.07
C THR A 239 18.24 -8.49 -16.25
N ASP A 240 17.80 -7.44 -16.93
CA ASP A 240 18.55 -6.79 -18.00
C ASP A 240 19.61 -5.80 -17.47
N ALA A 241 20.58 -5.46 -18.29
CA ALA A 241 21.69 -4.54 -17.93
C ALA A 241 21.20 -3.10 -17.61
N GLY A 242 20.02 -2.73 -18.06
CA GLY A 242 19.42 -1.41 -17.78
C GLY A 242 18.66 -1.34 -16.46
N SER A 243 18.65 -2.38 -15.62
CA SER A 243 17.91 -2.40 -14.36
C SER A 243 18.43 -1.42 -13.28
N PRO A 244 19.73 -1.05 -13.20
CA PRO A 244 20.19 -0.15 -12.14
C PRO A 244 19.48 1.21 -12.17
N GLY A 245 18.89 1.60 -11.02
CA GLY A 245 18.23 2.88 -10.84
C GLY A 245 16.89 3.05 -11.58
N ARG A 246 16.42 2.04 -12.33
CA ARG A 246 15.12 2.08 -13.01
C ARG A 246 13.98 2.21 -12.00
N ASP A 247 13.02 3.08 -12.31
CA ASP A 247 11.80 3.19 -11.52
C ASP A 247 10.92 1.93 -11.69
N TRP A 248 10.23 1.57 -10.63
CA TRP A 248 9.42 0.35 -10.56
C TRP A 248 8.31 0.30 -11.61
N ASN A 249 7.67 1.43 -11.90
CA ASN A 249 6.62 1.55 -12.91
C ASN A 249 7.15 1.41 -14.34
N VAL A 250 8.40 1.81 -14.59
CA VAL A 250 9.08 1.55 -15.88
C VAL A 250 9.30 0.04 -16.05
N ALA A 251 9.72 -0.67 -14.99
CA ALA A 251 9.82 -2.13 -15.01
C ALA A 251 8.44 -2.79 -15.24
N THR A 252 7.36 -2.26 -14.62
CA THR A 252 5.98 -2.71 -14.89
C THR A 252 5.62 -2.51 -16.36
N GLY A 253 5.98 -1.36 -16.94
CA GLY A 253 5.80 -1.06 -18.38
C GLY A 253 6.46 -2.11 -19.29
N MET A 254 7.66 -2.59 -18.94
CA MET A 254 8.33 -3.66 -19.69
C MET A 254 7.51 -4.95 -19.73
N VAL A 255 6.85 -5.31 -18.64
CA VAL A 255 5.94 -6.48 -18.61
C VAL A 255 4.69 -6.20 -19.43
N MET A 256 4.07 -5.01 -19.30
CA MET A 256 2.89 -4.66 -20.10
C MET A 256 3.16 -4.76 -21.60
N GLU A 257 4.32 -4.30 -22.04
CA GLU A 257 4.72 -4.29 -23.46
C GLU A 257 5.26 -5.65 -23.96
N GLY A 258 5.42 -6.64 -23.07
CA GLY A 258 5.99 -7.94 -23.40
C GLY A 258 7.50 -7.93 -23.66
N LYS A 259 8.21 -6.85 -23.27
CA LYS A 259 9.69 -6.78 -23.31
C LYS A 259 10.31 -7.66 -22.23
N ALA A 260 9.61 -7.89 -21.14
CA ALA A 260 9.96 -8.82 -20.09
C ALA A 260 8.77 -9.70 -19.73
N ALA A 261 9.06 -10.90 -19.20
CA ALA A 261 8.03 -11.89 -18.90
C ALA A 261 7.38 -11.65 -17.54
N PHE A 262 8.18 -11.40 -16.50
CA PHE A 262 7.73 -11.28 -15.13
C PHE A 262 8.22 -9.97 -14.48
N GLN A 263 7.49 -9.53 -13.46
CA GLN A 263 7.96 -8.61 -12.43
C GLN A 263 7.57 -9.16 -11.07
N LEU A 264 8.47 -9.05 -10.08
CA LEU A 264 8.17 -9.24 -8.67
C LEU A 264 8.04 -7.86 -8.05
N MET A 265 6.84 -7.48 -7.64
CA MET A 265 6.52 -6.14 -7.12
C MET A 265 5.19 -6.18 -6.39
N GLY A 266 5.04 -5.35 -5.37
CA GLY A 266 3.77 -5.23 -4.64
C GLY A 266 2.58 -4.88 -5.54
N ASP A 267 1.40 -5.02 -4.98
CA ASP A 267 0.14 -4.90 -5.72
C ASP A 267 -0.16 -3.51 -6.30
N TRP A 268 0.59 -2.48 -5.91
CA TRP A 268 0.55 -1.18 -6.60
C TRP A 268 0.90 -1.26 -8.09
N ALA A 269 1.67 -2.27 -8.52
CA ALA A 269 1.92 -2.51 -9.94
C ALA A 269 0.62 -2.76 -10.72
N LYS A 270 -0.39 -3.37 -10.08
CA LYS A 270 -1.72 -3.55 -10.69
C LYS A 270 -2.37 -2.21 -11.07
N GLY A 271 -2.12 -1.15 -10.31
CA GLY A 271 -2.60 0.19 -10.63
C GLY A 271 -2.11 0.69 -12.00
N GLU A 272 -0.86 0.37 -12.37
CA GLU A 272 -0.32 0.73 -13.69
C GLU A 272 -0.99 -0.07 -14.82
N PHE A 273 -1.19 -1.40 -14.64
CA PHE A 273 -1.95 -2.20 -15.60
C PHE A 273 -3.38 -1.67 -15.78
N ALA A 274 -4.06 -1.33 -14.68
CA ALA A 274 -5.41 -0.77 -14.72
C ALA A 274 -5.46 0.62 -15.38
N ALA A 275 -4.47 1.48 -15.11
CA ALA A 275 -4.36 2.80 -15.74
C ALA A 275 -4.17 2.70 -17.27
N ALA A 276 -3.46 1.64 -17.72
CA ALA A 276 -3.29 1.30 -19.13
C ALA A 276 -4.51 0.58 -19.76
N GLY A 277 -5.57 0.32 -19.00
CA GLY A 277 -6.76 -0.39 -19.47
C GLY A 277 -6.61 -1.90 -19.60
N LEU A 278 -5.53 -2.46 -19.09
CA LEU A 278 -5.23 -3.89 -19.15
C LEU A 278 -5.97 -4.68 -18.06
N LYS A 279 -6.32 -5.93 -18.37
CA LYS A 279 -7.16 -6.77 -17.52
C LYS A 279 -6.46 -8.09 -17.14
N PRO A 280 -6.62 -8.56 -15.88
CA PRO A 280 -6.09 -9.86 -15.47
C PRO A 280 -6.73 -10.99 -16.27
N ASP A 281 -5.93 -12.02 -16.59
CA ASP A 281 -6.23 -13.18 -17.44
C ASP A 281 -6.53 -12.88 -18.92
N VAL A 282 -6.60 -11.62 -19.29
CA VAL A 282 -6.70 -11.18 -20.69
C VAL A 282 -5.34 -10.74 -21.20
N ASP A 283 -4.71 -9.83 -20.47
CA ASP A 283 -3.45 -9.19 -20.87
C ASP A 283 -2.28 -9.63 -19.98
N TYR A 284 -2.53 -9.88 -18.71
CA TYR A 284 -1.51 -10.27 -17.74
C TYR A 284 -2.03 -11.32 -16.75
N TYR A 285 -1.09 -12.01 -16.12
CA TYR A 285 -1.34 -12.89 -14.98
C TYR A 285 -0.86 -12.25 -13.69
N CYS A 286 -1.57 -12.51 -12.59
CA CYS A 286 -1.17 -12.18 -11.23
C CYS A 286 -1.18 -13.42 -10.35
N ALA A 287 -0.18 -13.58 -9.52
CA ALA A 287 -0.11 -14.64 -8.51
C ALA A 287 0.72 -14.19 -7.32
N ALA A 288 0.44 -14.76 -6.15
CA ALA A 288 1.38 -14.68 -5.04
C ALA A 288 2.72 -15.30 -5.42
N THR A 289 3.83 -14.75 -4.92
CA THR A 289 5.10 -15.47 -4.95
C THR A 289 5.01 -16.76 -4.11
N PRO A 290 5.93 -17.72 -4.27
CA PRO A 290 5.96 -18.91 -3.41
C PRO A 290 6.13 -18.50 -1.93
N SER A 291 5.05 -18.43 -1.16
CA SER A 291 5.03 -17.82 0.18
C SER A 291 4.49 -18.73 1.29
N ASN A 292 4.26 -20.03 1.01
CA ASN A 292 3.79 -21.02 1.99
C ASN A 292 2.59 -20.53 2.84
N ASN A 293 1.62 -19.86 2.20
CA ASN A 293 0.47 -19.19 2.82
C ASN A 293 0.82 -17.97 3.69
N GLY A 294 2.03 -17.43 3.58
CA GLY A 294 2.36 -16.14 4.14
C GLY A 294 1.82 -14.99 3.29
N TYR A 295 1.70 -13.83 3.91
CA TYR A 295 1.24 -12.59 3.29
C TYR A 295 2.06 -11.44 3.87
N LEU A 296 2.89 -10.81 3.04
CA LEU A 296 3.65 -9.62 3.40
C LEU A 296 2.80 -8.38 3.18
N TYR A 297 2.43 -7.72 4.27
CA TYR A 297 1.57 -6.55 4.18
C TYR A 297 2.32 -5.23 4.37
N ASN A 298 1.80 -4.18 3.74
CA ASN A 298 2.08 -2.78 4.04
C ASN A 298 0.75 -2.02 4.13
N VAL A 299 0.66 -1.08 5.06
CA VAL A 299 -0.48 -0.19 5.21
C VAL A 299 -0.02 1.23 4.91
N ASP A 300 -0.47 1.80 3.81
CA ASP A 300 -0.31 3.23 3.58
C ASP A 300 -1.35 4.00 4.38
N SER A 301 -0.91 5.08 4.99
CA SER A 301 -1.72 5.91 5.87
C SER A 301 -1.36 7.37 5.69
N PHE A 302 -2.20 8.26 6.19
CA PHE A 302 -1.84 9.66 6.40
C PHE A 302 -1.73 9.94 7.89
N ILE A 303 -0.59 10.48 8.32
CA ILE A 303 -0.37 11.01 9.67
C ILE A 303 -0.68 12.49 9.70
N PHE A 304 -1.17 13.00 10.83
CA PHE A 304 -1.59 14.37 11.02
C PHE A 304 -0.74 15.08 12.05
N PHE A 305 -0.22 16.25 11.69
CA PHE A 305 0.74 16.99 12.51
C PHE A 305 0.09 18.09 13.32
N LYS A 306 0.76 18.55 14.39
CA LYS A 306 0.40 19.76 15.12
C LYS A 306 0.56 20.98 14.22
N ILE A 307 -0.54 21.64 13.91
CA ILE A 307 -0.59 22.84 13.05
C ILE A 307 -1.42 23.93 13.73
N LYS A 308 -1.25 25.18 13.26
CA LYS A 308 -2.01 26.34 13.71
C LYS A 308 -3.00 26.78 12.64
N GLY A 309 -4.12 27.35 13.06
CA GLY A 309 -5.18 27.87 12.19
C GLY A 309 -6.38 26.93 12.16
N LYS A 310 -7.56 27.51 12.44
CA LYS A 310 -8.82 26.75 12.51
C LYS A 310 -9.12 26.05 11.17
N GLU A 311 -8.94 26.75 10.06
CA GLU A 311 -9.17 26.24 8.70
C GLU A 311 -8.31 25.02 8.36
N LYS A 312 -7.07 24.97 8.88
CA LYS A 312 -6.16 23.83 8.68
C LYS A 312 -6.56 22.64 9.56
N VAL A 313 -6.96 22.90 10.82
CA VAL A 313 -7.45 21.84 11.72
C VAL A 313 -8.74 21.22 11.17
N GLU A 314 -9.67 22.04 10.67
CA GLU A 314 -10.87 21.51 10.01
C GLU A 314 -10.52 20.76 8.71
N GLY A 315 -9.49 21.20 7.98
CA GLY A 315 -8.94 20.46 6.83
C GLY A 315 -8.41 19.08 7.20
N GLN A 316 -7.71 18.94 8.34
CA GLN A 316 -7.28 17.63 8.85
C GLN A 316 -8.46 16.72 9.17
N LYS A 317 -9.48 17.24 9.83
CA LYS A 317 -10.69 16.46 10.18
C LYS A 317 -11.44 15.98 8.94
N LEU A 318 -11.66 16.91 8.00
CA LEU A 318 -12.28 16.57 6.71
C LEU A 318 -11.47 15.49 5.97
N LEU A 319 -10.16 15.68 5.87
CA LEU A 319 -9.29 14.73 5.19
C LEU A 319 -9.34 13.34 5.85
N ALA A 320 -9.29 13.26 7.16
CA ALA A 320 -9.36 12.01 7.91
C ALA A 320 -10.70 11.29 7.69
N SER A 321 -11.82 12.03 7.73
CA SER A 321 -13.16 11.50 7.44
C SER A 321 -13.27 10.97 6.02
N LEU A 322 -12.76 11.70 5.02
CA LEU A 322 -12.78 11.28 3.61
C LEU A 322 -11.93 10.03 3.37
N ILE A 323 -10.73 9.97 3.95
CA ILE A 323 -9.85 8.78 3.85
C ILE A 323 -10.56 7.53 4.37
N MET A 324 -11.33 7.68 5.43
CA MET A 324 -12.11 6.58 6.00
C MET A 324 -13.48 6.42 5.34
N GLY A 325 -13.82 7.21 4.33
CA GLY A 325 -15.03 7.08 3.55
C GLY A 325 -15.11 5.74 2.82
N LYS A 326 -16.24 5.03 2.89
CA LYS A 326 -16.41 3.70 2.31
C LYS A 326 -16.24 3.70 0.79
N GLU A 327 -16.85 4.68 0.11
CA GLU A 327 -16.74 4.82 -1.34
C GLU A 327 -15.32 5.23 -1.76
N PHE A 328 -14.70 6.17 -1.03
CA PHE A 328 -13.30 6.52 -1.26
C PHE A 328 -12.39 5.28 -1.18
N GLN A 329 -12.49 4.50 -0.09
CA GLN A 329 -11.67 3.30 0.08
C GLN A 329 -11.89 2.27 -1.04
N LYS A 330 -13.10 2.18 -1.60
CA LYS A 330 -13.37 1.32 -2.75
C LYS A 330 -12.67 1.87 -4.01
N VAL A 331 -12.98 3.08 -4.40
CA VAL A 331 -12.55 3.66 -5.68
C VAL A 331 -11.02 3.87 -5.69
N PHE A 332 -10.47 4.41 -4.60
CA PHE A 332 -9.03 4.56 -4.45
C PHE A 332 -8.29 3.23 -4.65
N ASN A 333 -8.72 2.17 -3.99
CA ASN A 333 -8.03 0.89 -4.02
C ASN A 333 -8.16 0.15 -5.36
N ILE A 334 -9.24 0.39 -6.11
CA ILE A 334 -9.36 -0.08 -7.49
C ILE A 334 -8.26 0.55 -8.36
N TYR A 335 -8.04 1.86 -8.26
CA TYR A 335 -6.99 2.56 -9.03
C TYR A 335 -5.58 2.29 -8.50
N LYS A 336 -5.40 2.23 -7.18
CA LYS A 336 -4.09 2.01 -6.55
C LYS A 336 -3.58 0.58 -6.73
N GLY A 337 -4.49 -0.38 -6.92
CA GLY A 337 -4.13 -1.79 -7.07
C GLY A 337 -4.19 -2.60 -5.78
N SER A 338 -4.37 -1.98 -4.65
CA SER A 338 -4.42 -2.55 -3.30
C SER A 338 -5.83 -3.02 -2.89
N ILE A 339 -6.00 -3.34 -1.61
CA ILE A 339 -7.30 -3.64 -1.01
C ILE A 339 -7.64 -2.63 0.09
N PRO A 340 -8.94 -2.41 0.38
CA PRO A 340 -9.36 -1.47 1.41
C PRO A 340 -8.82 -1.83 2.81
N ALA A 341 -8.47 -0.81 3.60
CA ALA A 341 -8.17 -0.99 5.02
C ALA A 341 -9.43 -1.24 5.85
N ARG A 342 -10.58 -0.74 5.40
CA ARG A 342 -11.89 -0.97 6.03
C ARG A 342 -12.39 -2.38 5.75
N LEU A 343 -12.94 -3.02 6.79
CA LEU A 343 -13.49 -4.39 6.73
C LEU A 343 -14.84 -4.49 6.02
N ASP A 344 -15.60 -3.38 5.93
CA ASP A 344 -16.98 -3.36 5.43
C ASP A 344 -17.12 -2.89 3.97
N VAL A 345 -16.01 -2.72 3.25
CA VAL A 345 -16.02 -2.40 1.82
C VAL A 345 -16.24 -3.69 1.03
N PRO A 346 -17.33 -3.79 0.24
CA PRO A 346 -17.58 -4.98 -0.57
C PRO A 346 -16.53 -5.10 -1.69
N MET A 347 -16.14 -6.35 -1.97
CA MET A 347 -15.12 -6.65 -2.98
C MET A 347 -15.70 -6.94 -4.38
N ASP A 348 -17.02 -6.78 -4.59
CA ASP A 348 -17.70 -7.20 -5.82
C ASP A 348 -17.16 -6.49 -7.06
N ASP A 349 -16.88 -5.20 -6.96
CA ASP A 349 -16.35 -4.35 -8.05
C ASP A 349 -14.84 -4.52 -8.29
N PHE A 350 -14.14 -5.23 -7.41
CA PHE A 350 -12.70 -5.47 -7.54
C PHE A 350 -12.41 -6.60 -8.52
N ASP A 351 -11.25 -6.53 -9.17
CA ASP A 351 -10.78 -7.58 -10.04
C ASP A 351 -10.38 -8.87 -9.28
N LYS A 352 -10.09 -9.93 -10.03
CA LYS A 352 -9.72 -11.21 -9.42
C LYS A 352 -8.43 -11.17 -8.59
N CYS A 353 -7.46 -10.32 -8.97
CA CYS A 353 -6.19 -10.21 -8.23
C CYS A 353 -6.44 -9.59 -6.85
N ALA A 354 -7.23 -8.52 -6.78
CA ALA A 354 -7.60 -7.91 -5.50
C ALA A 354 -8.49 -8.83 -4.66
N LYS A 355 -9.46 -9.54 -5.27
CA LYS A 355 -10.29 -10.54 -4.57
C LYS A 355 -9.43 -11.66 -3.98
N LYS A 356 -8.43 -12.13 -4.75
CA LYS A 356 -7.47 -13.12 -4.26
C LYS A 356 -6.62 -12.54 -3.12
N SER A 357 -6.10 -11.32 -3.24
CA SER A 357 -5.34 -10.65 -2.19
C SER A 357 -6.13 -10.60 -0.88
N ASN A 358 -7.38 -10.16 -0.94
CA ASN A 358 -8.27 -10.09 0.22
C ASN A 358 -8.55 -11.48 0.86
N SER A 359 -8.78 -12.50 0.04
CA SER A 359 -8.97 -13.88 0.52
C SER A 359 -7.72 -14.44 1.19
N ASP A 360 -6.54 -14.18 0.58
CA ASP A 360 -5.25 -14.64 1.10
C ASP A 360 -4.89 -13.91 2.41
N LEU A 361 -5.17 -12.58 2.51
CA LEU A 361 -5.02 -11.80 3.74
C LEU A 361 -5.79 -12.45 4.91
N ASN A 362 -7.06 -12.74 4.69
CA ASN A 362 -7.91 -13.35 5.71
C ASN A 362 -7.40 -14.75 6.11
N THR A 363 -6.94 -15.53 5.12
CA THR A 363 -6.36 -16.86 5.37
C THR A 363 -5.06 -16.77 6.16
N ALA A 364 -4.17 -15.85 5.79
CA ALA A 364 -2.90 -15.62 6.47
C ALA A 364 -3.13 -15.12 7.91
N ALA A 365 -4.05 -14.18 8.11
CA ALA A 365 -4.42 -13.70 9.43
C ALA A 365 -4.90 -14.83 10.35
N ALA A 366 -5.77 -15.72 9.85
CA ALA A 366 -6.29 -16.85 10.61
C ALA A 366 -5.23 -17.92 10.95
N LYS A 367 -4.15 -18.02 10.14
CA LYS A 367 -3.10 -19.04 10.29
C LYS A 367 -1.78 -18.48 10.84
N GLY A 368 -1.73 -17.24 11.30
CA GLY A 368 -0.51 -16.61 11.81
C GLY A 368 0.53 -16.28 10.72
N GLY A 369 0.11 -16.27 9.46
CA GLY A 369 0.96 -15.97 8.30
C GLY A 369 0.91 -14.51 7.83
N LEU A 370 0.23 -13.62 8.56
CA LEU A 370 0.22 -12.20 8.27
C LEU A 370 1.48 -11.55 8.87
N LEU A 371 2.36 -11.06 8.01
CA LEU A 371 3.70 -10.62 8.36
C LEU A 371 3.94 -9.18 7.86
N PRO A 372 4.52 -8.31 8.68
CA PRO A 372 4.89 -6.98 8.22
C PRO A 372 5.99 -7.07 7.16
N SER A 373 5.87 -6.29 6.10
CA SER A 373 6.92 -6.17 5.10
C SER A 373 7.98 -5.15 5.52
N PHE A 374 9.14 -5.17 4.88
CA PHE A 374 10.16 -4.13 5.05
C PHE A 374 9.62 -2.75 4.63
N ALA A 375 8.76 -2.72 3.60
CA ALA A 375 8.10 -1.48 3.18
C ALA A 375 7.17 -0.91 4.25
N HIS A 376 6.55 -1.76 5.09
CA HIS A 376 5.77 -1.31 6.24
C HIS A 376 6.67 -0.76 7.36
N GLY A 377 7.89 -1.22 7.41
CA GLY A 377 8.84 -0.96 8.49
C GLY A 377 8.76 -2.03 9.57
N MET A 378 9.89 -2.62 9.91
CA MET A 378 9.98 -3.69 10.90
C MET A 378 10.05 -3.13 12.30
N THR A 379 11.16 -2.52 12.62
CA THR A 379 11.41 -1.76 13.85
C THR A 379 12.15 -0.49 13.46
N LEU A 380 12.07 0.52 14.31
CA LEU A 380 12.80 1.78 14.10
C LEU A 380 14.22 1.74 14.69
N GLU A 381 14.61 0.60 15.25
CA GLU A 381 15.91 0.36 15.89
C GLU A 381 16.80 -0.52 15.02
#